data_fae49cd1894687b0ccc6ff5e644d932b
#
_entry.id   fae49cd1894687b0ccc6ff5e644d932b
#
_cell.length_a   1.000
_cell.length_b   1.000
_cell.length_c   1.000
_cell.angle_alpha   90.00
_cell.angle_beta   90.00
_cell.angle_gamma   90.00
#
_symmetry.space_group_name_H-M   'P 1'
#
loop_
_entity.id
_entity.type
_entity.pdbx_description
1 polymer ?
#
loop_
_entity_poly.entity_id
_entity_poly.type
_entity_poly.pdbx_seq_one_letter_code
_entity_poly.pdbx_strand_id
1 'polypeptide(L)'
;MTDRPEVLTEVRGGVLVITLNRPEAKNAATAEMARLMAGIIDDFDADDSLSVAVLTGAGGTFCSGMDLKGFVRGDLPGLPGRGFLALTEAPPAKPLIAAVEGYALAGGFETMLACDLVVASESAKFGIPEVKRGLVAAAGGLVTLPERTHRAVAMEMALTGDIYPAAFGEKHGFVNALVPEGQALDGALALAERIAANGPLAVRASKQIISESPGWPAGEKFTRQAAISDPVMESDDAREGATAFAEKRAPRWTGR
;
A
#
# COMPACT_ATOMS: atom_id res chain seq x y z
N MET A 1 14.72 25.02 8.67
CA MET A 1 13.95 23.78 8.87
C MET A 1 12.51 24.19 8.70
N THR A 2 11.82 23.66 7.72
CA THR A 2 10.40 23.97 7.47
C THR A 2 9.58 23.32 8.59
N ASP A 3 8.77 24.13 9.29
CA ASP A 3 7.91 23.71 10.41
C ASP A 3 6.68 22.90 9.94
N ARG A 4 6.81 22.17 8.82
CA ARG A 4 5.74 21.35 8.23
C ARG A 4 5.99 19.88 8.51
N PRO A 5 4.97 19.13 8.99
CA PRO A 5 5.10 17.70 9.18
C PRO A 5 5.45 17.00 7.85
N GLU A 6 6.36 16.03 7.92
CA GLU A 6 6.82 15.28 6.74
C GLU A 6 5.79 14.26 6.24
N VAL A 7 4.75 13.96 7.06
CA VAL A 7 3.59 13.16 6.68
C VAL A 7 2.34 13.90 7.13
N LEU A 8 1.35 13.99 6.25
CA LEU A 8 0.05 14.58 6.53
C LEU A 8 -1.02 13.51 6.50
N THR A 9 -2.09 13.69 7.28
CA THR A 9 -3.27 12.84 7.26
C THR A 9 -4.53 13.66 7.08
N GLU A 10 -5.50 13.10 6.35
CA GLU A 10 -6.84 13.65 6.18
C GLU A 10 -7.85 12.49 6.13
N VAL A 11 -9.01 12.66 6.74
CA VAL A 11 -10.10 11.68 6.65
C VAL A 11 -11.16 12.18 5.66
N ARG A 12 -11.51 11.33 4.69
CA ARG A 12 -12.54 11.59 3.68
C ARG A 12 -13.53 10.43 3.65
N GLY A 13 -14.72 10.61 4.22
CA GLY A 13 -15.78 9.59 4.13
C GLY A 13 -15.37 8.20 4.67
N GLY A 14 -14.64 8.11 5.79
CA GLY A 14 -14.16 6.83 6.35
C GLY A 14 -12.90 6.28 5.67
N VAL A 15 -12.31 7.01 4.72
CA VAL A 15 -11.03 6.73 4.09
C VAL A 15 -9.95 7.63 4.69
N LEU A 16 -8.85 7.04 5.15
CA LEU A 16 -7.68 7.78 5.60
C LEU A 16 -6.77 8.09 4.40
N VAL A 17 -6.52 9.35 4.11
CA VAL A 17 -5.51 9.78 3.14
C VAL A 17 -4.22 10.11 3.88
N ILE A 18 -3.13 9.42 3.53
CA ILE A 18 -1.78 9.61 4.07
C ILE A 18 -0.93 10.24 2.96
N THR A 19 -0.35 11.41 3.20
CA THR A 19 0.44 12.12 2.21
C THR A 19 1.89 12.27 2.68
N LEU A 20 2.84 11.68 1.95
CA LEU A 20 4.27 11.95 2.12
C LEU A 20 4.53 13.40 1.69
N ASN A 21 5.08 14.23 2.59
CA ASN A 21 5.05 15.68 2.43
C ASN A 21 6.45 16.33 2.49
N ARG A 22 7.33 15.89 1.60
CA ARG A 22 8.63 16.51 1.32
C ARG A 22 8.80 16.76 -0.19
N PRO A 23 7.90 17.54 -0.84
CA PRO A 23 7.89 17.69 -2.29
C PRO A 23 9.20 18.26 -2.86
N GLU A 24 9.89 19.14 -2.11
CA GLU A 24 11.20 19.70 -2.47
C GLU A 24 12.30 18.64 -2.60
N ALA A 25 12.14 17.50 -1.91
CA ALA A 25 13.03 16.33 -1.97
C ALA A 25 12.39 15.15 -2.73
N LYS A 26 11.33 15.39 -3.53
CA LYS A 26 10.55 14.33 -4.20
C LYS A 26 10.09 13.25 -3.24
N ASN A 27 9.68 13.66 -2.05
CA ASN A 27 9.23 12.80 -0.96
C ASN A 27 10.22 11.68 -0.57
N ALA A 28 11.53 11.97 -0.69
CA ALA A 28 12.56 11.05 -0.23
C ALA A 28 12.41 10.80 1.27
N ALA A 29 12.44 9.52 1.65
CA ALA A 29 12.12 9.05 2.99
C ALA A 29 13.22 9.34 4.00
N THR A 30 12.83 9.76 5.20
CA THR A 30 13.67 10.00 6.38
C THR A 30 13.27 9.12 7.55
N ALA A 31 14.11 9.03 8.58
CA ALA A 31 13.74 8.34 9.83
C ALA A 31 12.53 9.00 10.50
N GLU A 32 12.37 10.33 10.36
CA GLU A 32 11.20 11.04 10.90
C GLU A 32 9.91 10.60 10.19
N MET A 33 9.92 10.53 8.85
CA MET A 33 8.77 10.00 8.10
C MET A 33 8.41 8.58 8.55
N ALA A 34 9.41 7.72 8.77
CA ALA A 34 9.16 6.35 9.23
C ALA A 34 8.51 6.31 10.62
N ARG A 35 8.94 7.18 11.56
CA ARG A 35 8.31 7.28 12.89
C ARG A 35 6.87 7.79 12.83
N LEU A 36 6.62 8.82 12.03
CA LEU A 36 5.27 9.34 11.82
C LEU A 36 4.35 8.28 11.18
N MET A 37 4.83 7.61 10.15
CA MET A 37 4.09 6.53 9.48
C MET A 37 3.73 5.39 10.45
N ALA A 38 4.64 5.01 11.34
CA ALA A 38 4.37 3.97 12.33
C ALA A 38 3.15 4.30 13.20
N GLY A 39 3.11 5.51 13.78
CA GLY A 39 1.97 5.95 14.59
C GLY A 39 0.68 6.03 13.77
N ILE A 40 0.74 6.58 12.55
CA ILE A 40 -0.43 6.70 11.68
C ILE A 40 -1.01 5.32 11.31
N ILE A 41 -0.16 4.33 11.04
CA ILE A 41 -0.60 2.96 10.70
C ILE A 41 -1.24 2.30 11.92
N ASP A 42 -0.66 2.45 13.12
CA ASP A 42 -1.22 1.90 14.35
C ASP A 42 -2.58 2.52 14.69
N ASP A 43 -2.70 3.84 14.60
CA ASP A 43 -3.95 4.56 14.82
C ASP A 43 -5.01 4.18 13.79
N PHE A 44 -4.62 4.02 12.51
CA PHE A 44 -5.52 3.58 11.44
C PHE A 44 -6.08 2.18 11.71
N ASP A 45 -5.24 1.22 12.08
CA ASP A 45 -5.71 -0.14 12.37
C ASP A 45 -6.60 -0.21 13.61
N ALA A 46 -6.37 0.68 14.60
CA ALA A 46 -7.16 0.75 15.82
C ALA A 46 -8.50 1.50 15.68
N ASP A 47 -8.68 2.37 14.68
CA ASP A 47 -9.87 3.19 14.51
C ASP A 47 -10.94 2.49 13.66
N ASP A 48 -11.96 1.92 14.28
CA ASP A 48 -13.05 1.21 13.59
C ASP A 48 -13.91 2.11 12.67
N SER A 49 -13.78 3.43 12.76
CA SER A 49 -14.46 4.37 11.85
C SER A 49 -13.79 4.46 10.48
N LEU A 50 -12.56 3.95 10.36
CA LEU A 50 -11.75 3.97 9.13
C LEU A 50 -11.71 2.56 8.50
N SER A 51 -12.04 2.46 7.24
CA SER A 51 -12.13 1.17 6.52
C SER A 51 -10.97 0.91 5.56
N VAL A 52 -10.43 1.97 4.94
CA VAL A 52 -9.39 1.92 3.90
C VAL A 52 -8.45 3.09 4.07
N ALA A 53 -7.18 2.92 3.76
CA ALA A 53 -6.24 4.03 3.62
C ALA A 53 -5.74 4.19 2.18
N VAL A 54 -5.44 5.44 1.80
CA VAL A 54 -4.77 5.80 0.55
C VAL A 54 -3.46 6.49 0.88
N LEU A 55 -2.34 5.96 0.36
CA LEU A 55 -1.02 6.55 0.49
C LEU A 55 -0.65 7.29 -0.80
N THR A 56 -0.28 8.55 -0.69
CA THR A 56 0.15 9.39 -1.83
C THR A 56 1.34 10.26 -1.48
N GLY A 57 1.85 11.03 -2.46
CA GLY A 57 2.93 12.00 -2.26
C GLY A 57 2.54 13.39 -2.69
N ALA A 58 2.95 14.39 -1.92
CA ALA A 58 2.76 15.80 -2.27
C ALA A 58 3.62 16.23 -3.47
N GLY A 59 3.18 17.27 -4.18
CA GLY A 59 3.97 17.91 -5.24
C GLY A 59 4.13 17.07 -6.51
N GLY A 60 3.16 16.20 -6.84
CA GLY A 60 3.14 15.46 -8.10
C GLY A 60 4.19 14.34 -8.19
N THR A 61 4.67 13.83 -7.08
CA THR A 61 5.60 12.70 -7.01
C THR A 61 5.26 11.83 -5.81
N PHE A 62 5.18 10.51 -6.01
CA PHE A 62 4.90 9.60 -4.91
C PHE A 62 6.07 9.54 -3.92
N CYS A 63 7.18 8.92 -4.30
CA CYS A 63 8.39 8.83 -3.47
C CYS A 63 9.59 8.42 -4.32
N SER A 64 10.70 9.13 -4.18
CA SER A 64 11.95 8.84 -4.90
C SER A 64 12.88 7.86 -4.19
N GLY A 65 12.45 7.26 -3.08
CA GLY A 65 13.24 6.34 -2.27
C GLY A 65 13.82 6.98 -1.01
N MET A 66 14.93 6.45 -0.52
CA MET A 66 15.61 6.94 0.68
C MET A 66 16.31 8.27 0.44
N ASP A 67 16.29 9.17 1.43
CA ASP A 67 17.12 10.38 1.43
C ASP A 67 18.60 10.00 1.54
N LEU A 68 19.31 10.01 0.41
CA LEU A 68 20.74 9.63 0.37
C LEU A 68 21.64 10.59 1.17
N LYS A 69 21.24 11.85 1.35
CA LYS A 69 21.97 12.77 2.22
C LYS A 69 21.79 12.40 3.70
N GLY A 70 20.59 11.93 4.06
CA GLY A 70 20.29 11.37 5.36
C GLY A 70 21.08 10.06 5.60
N PHE A 71 21.08 9.16 4.62
CA PHE A 71 21.80 7.88 4.67
C PHE A 71 23.28 8.04 5.07
N VAL A 72 24.00 8.97 4.46
CA VAL A 72 25.43 9.25 4.79
C VAL A 72 25.61 9.68 6.26
N ARG A 73 24.57 10.23 6.89
CA ARG A 73 24.58 10.65 8.29
C ARG A 73 23.99 9.61 9.26
N GLY A 74 23.63 8.41 8.73
CA GLY A 74 22.99 7.36 9.53
C GLY A 74 21.48 7.56 9.77
N ASP A 75 20.85 8.50 9.05
CA ASP A 75 19.40 8.72 9.10
C ASP A 75 18.71 7.70 8.17
N LEU A 76 18.27 6.58 8.73
CA LEU A 76 17.69 5.47 7.99
C LEU A 76 16.16 5.44 8.16
N PRO A 77 15.37 5.42 7.07
CA PRO A 77 13.91 5.40 7.12
C PRO A 77 13.32 3.99 7.36
N GLY A 78 14.03 3.12 8.04
CA GLY A 78 13.59 1.79 8.44
C GLY A 78 13.41 1.66 9.93
N LEU A 79 12.36 0.95 10.36
CA LEU A 79 12.12 0.61 11.77
C LEU A 79 12.18 -0.91 11.95
N PRO A 80 12.80 -1.40 13.07
CA PRO A 80 12.86 -2.82 13.37
C PRO A 80 11.46 -3.47 13.39
N GLY A 81 11.30 -4.57 12.63
CA GLY A 81 10.04 -5.31 12.52
C GLY A 81 8.93 -4.60 11.74
N ARG A 82 9.21 -3.41 11.15
CA ARG A 82 8.25 -2.66 10.33
C ARG A 82 8.78 -2.33 8.93
N GLY A 83 10.11 -2.40 8.75
CA GLY A 83 10.76 -2.13 7.48
C GLY A 83 10.77 -0.65 7.10
N PHE A 84 10.93 -0.38 5.82
CA PHE A 84 11.01 0.95 5.24
C PHE A 84 9.68 1.70 5.38
N LEU A 85 9.74 2.97 5.81
CA LEU A 85 8.57 3.82 6.14
C LEU A 85 7.57 3.12 7.09
N ALA A 86 8.07 2.22 7.95
CA ALA A 86 7.25 1.41 8.86
C ALA A 86 6.12 0.61 8.19
N LEU A 87 6.28 0.26 6.92
CA LEU A 87 5.22 -0.31 6.10
C LEU A 87 5.63 -1.61 5.40
N THR A 88 6.89 -1.72 4.94
CA THR A 88 7.23 -2.79 4.00
C THR A 88 7.34 -4.18 4.62
N GLU A 89 7.55 -4.29 5.93
CA GLU A 89 7.56 -5.57 6.67
C GLU A 89 6.27 -5.80 7.48
N ALA A 90 5.53 -4.72 7.79
CA ALA A 90 4.31 -4.78 8.58
C ALA A 90 3.25 -3.81 8.01
N PRO A 91 2.65 -4.15 6.85
CA PRO A 91 1.55 -3.38 6.30
C PRO A 91 0.33 -3.44 7.23
N PRO A 92 -0.58 -2.43 7.19
CA PRO A 92 -1.79 -2.43 8.02
C PRO A 92 -2.68 -3.64 7.75
N ALA A 93 -3.44 -4.06 8.76
CA ALA A 93 -4.44 -5.12 8.60
C ALA A 93 -5.61 -4.70 7.70
N LYS A 94 -5.93 -3.40 7.67
CA LYS A 94 -6.92 -2.82 6.77
C LYS A 94 -6.34 -2.55 5.38
N PRO A 95 -7.19 -2.48 4.33
CA PRO A 95 -6.73 -2.18 2.97
C PRO A 95 -5.97 -0.87 2.84
N LEU A 96 -4.89 -0.90 2.06
CA LEU A 96 -4.06 0.25 1.73
C LEU A 96 -3.87 0.35 0.22
N ILE A 97 -4.17 1.52 -0.36
CA ILE A 97 -4.06 1.80 -1.80
C ILE A 97 -2.95 2.81 -2.02
N ALA A 98 -2.02 2.54 -2.93
CA ALA A 98 -1.07 3.54 -3.41
C ALA A 98 -1.72 4.38 -4.52
N ALA A 99 -1.71 5.71 -4.36
CA ALA A 99 -2.06 6.69 -5.38
C ALA A 99 -0.78 7.35 -5.91
N VAL A 100 -0.35 6.95 -7.10
CA VAL A 100 1.00 7.24 -7.58
C VAL A 100 0.99 8.29 -8.69
N GLU A 101 1.48 9.48 -8.37
CA GLU A 101 1.89 10.48 -9.35
C GLU A 101 3.42 10.45 -9.53
N GLY A 102 3.89 10.81 -10.72
CA GLY A 102 5.30 11.01 -11.01
C GLY A 102 6.16 9.79 -10.70
N TYR A 103 7.05 9.88 -9.72
CA TYR A 103 8.03 8.83 -9.45
C TYR A 103 7.69 7.98 -8.23
N ALA A 104 7.72 6.65 -8.40
CA ALA A 104 7.87 5.67 -7.34
C ALA A 104 9.15 4.87 -7.63
N LEU A 105 10.27 5.23 -6.99
CA LEU A 105 11.59 4.67 -7.27
C LEU A 105 12.25 4.15 -6.01
N ALA A 106 13.09 3.12 -6.15
CA ALA A 106 13.85 2.54 -5.05
C ALA A 106 12.94 2.17 -3.87
N GLY A 107 13.26 2.56 -2.65
CA GLY A 107 12.39 2.37 -1.48
C GLY A 107 10.97 2.93 -1.66
N GLY A 108 10.77 3.94 -2.51
CA GLY A 108 9.43 4.42 -2.85
C GLY A 108 8.63 3.44 -3.71
N PHE A 109 9.28 2.71 -4.60
CA PHE A 109 8.65 1.61 -5.35
C PHE A 109 8.37 0.42 -4.42
N GLU A 110 9.29 0.11 -3.51
CA GLU A 110 9.11 -0.93 -2.50
C GLU A 110 7.92 -0.62 -1.55
N THR A 111 7.78 0.68 -1.15
CA THR A 111 6.61 1.16 -0.39
C THR A 111 5.31 1.01 -1.19
N MET A 112 5.32 1.34 -2.48
CA MET A 112 4.16 1.13 -3.36
C MET A 112 3.78 -0.36 -3.44
N LEU A 113 4.76 -1.25 -3.56
CA LEU A 113 4.53 -2.69 -3.59
C LEU A 113 4.03 -3.25 -2.25
N ALA A 114 4.28 -2.59 -1.13
CA ALA A 114 3.73 -2.97 0.18
C ALA A 114 2.25 -2.58 0.33
N CYS A 115 1.71 -1.71 -0.54
CA CYS A 115 0.28 -1.43 -0.61
C CYS A 115 -0.46 -2.58 -1.30
N ASP A 116 -1.72 -2.82 -0.95
CA ASP A 116 -2.52 -3.90 -1.54
C ASP A 116 -2.87 -3.65 -3.00
N LEU A 117 -3.19 -2.41 -3.32
CA LEU A 117 -3.61 -1.97 -4.65
C LEU A 117 -2.86 -0.71 -5.08
N VAL A 118 -2.75 -0.50 -6.38
CA VAL A 118 -2.05 0.64 -6.97
C VAL A 118 -2.91 1.30 -8.04
N VAL A 119 -3.22 2.58 -7.86
CA VAL A 119 -3.76 3.46 -8.89
C VAL A 119 -2.65 4.44 -9.27
N ALA A 120 -2.30 4.50 -10.54
CA ALA A 120 -1.20 5.32 -11.00
C ALA A 120 -1.62 6.28 -12.11
N SER A 121 -1.00 7.44 -12.15
CA SER A 121 -1.04 8.34 -13.29
C SER A 121 -0.39 7.68 -14.51
N GLU A 122 -0.94 7.93 -15.71
CA GLU A 122 -0.33 7.49 -16.98
C GLU A 122 1.10 8.01 -17.16
N SER A 123 1.43 9.15 -16.56
CA SER A 123 2.77 9.73 -16.57
C SER A 123 3.73 9.16 -15.52
N ALA A 124 3.25 8.31 -14.60
CA ALA A 124 4.06 7.77 -13.51
C ALA A 124 5.20 6.87 -14.01
N LYS A 125 6.25 6.79 -13.21
CA LYS A 125 7.49 6.07 -13.50
C LYS A 125 7.86 5.18 -12.32
N PHE A 126 8.23 3.94 -12.61
CA PHE A 126 8.59 2.91 -11.63
C PHE A 126 10.01 2.38 -11.86
N GLY A 127 10.68 1.99 -10.79
CA GLY A 127 11.99 1.33 -10.92
C GLY A 127 12.67 1.00 -9.62
N ILE A 128 13.62 0.06 -9.70
CA ILE A 128 14.50 -0.38 -8.62
C ILE A 128 15.94 -0.08 -9.04
N PRO A 129 16.39 1.20 -9.02
CA PRO A 129 17.67 1.62 -9.61
C PRO A 129 18.89 1.41 -8.70
N GLU A 130 18.75 0.73 -7.57
CA GLU A 130 19.79 0.53 -6.55
C GLU A 130 21.08 -0.05 -7.13
N VAL A 131 20.96 -1.03 -8.02
CA VAL A 131 22.11 -1.69 -8.66
C VAL A 131 23.02 -0.72 -9.44
N LYS A 132 22.45 0.37 -9.97
CA LYS A 132 23.24 1.44 -10.65
C LYS A 132 24.14 2.24 -9.68
N ARG A 133 23.99 2.00 -8.36
CA ARG A 133 24.77 2.65 -7.30
C ARG A 133 25.51 1.64 -6.42
N GLY A 134 25.60 0.38 -6.86
CA GLY A 134 26.21 -0.71 -6.08
C GLY A 134 25.44 -1.07 -4.82
N LEU A 135 24.13 -0.75 -4.78
CA LEU A 135 23.23 -1.07 -3.67
C LEU A 135 22.25 -2.18 -4.08
N VAL A 136 21.56 -2.72 -3.10
CA VAL A 136 20.49 -3.70 -3.27
C VAL A 136 19.19 -3.09 -2.74
N ALA A 137 18.09 -3.31 -3.44
CA ALA A 137 16.75 -2.97 -2.94
C ALA A 137 16.42 -3.89 -1.75
N ALA A 138 16.60 -3.36 -0.54
CA ALA A 138 16.58 -4.15 0.69
C ALA A 138 15.30 -3.92 1.52
N ALA A 139 14.33 -3.16 0.99
CA ALA A 139 13.08 -2.89 1.67
C ALA A 139 11.91 -3.78 1.20
N GLY A 140 12.20 -4.97 0.70
CA GLY A 140 11.22 -5.99 0.33
C GLY A 140 10.86 -6.05 -1.15
N GLY A 141 11.27 -5.10 -2.00
CA GLY A 141 10.91 -5.08 -3.41
C GLY A 141 11.33 -6.30 -4.19
N LEU A 142 12.51 -6.87 -3.87
CA LEU A 142 13.00 -8.08 -4.53
C LEU A 142 12.26 -9.36 -4.10
N VAL A 143 11.55 -9.31 -2.99
CA VAL A 143 10.70 -10.41 -2.50
C VAL A 143 9.28 -10.24 -3.04
N THR A 144 8.71 -9.04 -2.92
CA THR A 144 7.29 -8.77 -3.25
C THR A 144 7.04 -8.64 -4.76
N LEU A 145 7.98 -8.05 -5.53
CA LEU A 145 7.75 -7.86 -6.97
C LEU A 145 7.55 -9.19 -7.73
N PRO A 146 8.33 -10.27 -7.48
CA PRO A 146 8.09 -11.57 -8.13
C PRO A 146 6.76 -12.22 -7.77
N GLU A 147 6.11 -11.82 -6.67
CA GLU A 147 4.78 -12.28 -6.29
C GLU A 147 3.66 -11.56 -7.04
N ARG A 148 3.94 -10.32 -7.51
CA ARG A 148 2.99 -9.46 -8.24
C ARG A 148 3.12 -9.52 -9.75
N THR A 149 4.24 -10.05 -10.27
CA THR A 149 4.50 -10.13 -11.71
C THR A 149 5.31 -11.37 -12.06
N HIS A 150 5.52 -11.62 -13.34
CA HIS A 150 6.38 -12.72 -13.79
C HIS A 150 7.81 -12.54 -13.31
N ARG A 151 8.45 -13.62 -12.87
CA ARG A 151 9.84 -13.64 -12.40
C ARG A 151 10.82 -12.98 -13.38
N ALA A 152 10.61 -13.15 -14.70
CA ALA A 152 11.46 -12.55 -15.73
C ALA A 152 11.38 -11.01 -15.71
N VAL A 153 10.18 -10.45 -15.52
CA VAL A 153 9.98 -9.00 -15.40
C VAL A 153 10.64 -8.46 -14.14
N ALA A 154 10.47 -9.14 -13.00
CA ALA A 154 11.13 -8.77 -11.75
C ALA A 154 12.66 -8.78 -11.89
N MET A 155 13.22 -9.82 -12.54
CA MET A 155 14.66 -9.92 -12.82
C MET A 155 15.15 -8.80 -13.74
N GLU A 156 14.42 -8.49 -14.81
CA GLU A 156 14.78 -7.39 -15.71
C GLU A 156 14.84 -6.07 -14.97
N MET A 157 13.78 -5.70 -14.22
CA MET A 157 13.74 -4.48 -13.43
C MET A 157 14.88 -4.41 -12.41
N ALA A 158 15.10 -5.49 -11.66
CA ALA A 158 16.08 -5.52 -10.59
C ALA A 158 17.53 -5.52 -11.09
N LEU A 159 17.84 -6.21 -12.19
CA LEU A 159 19.21 -6.36 -12.69
C LEU A 159 19.64 -5.19 -13.58
N THR A 160 18.73 -4.57 -14.32
CA THR A 160 19.03 -3.41 -15.16
C THR A 160 18.99 -2.11 -14.36
N GLY A 161 18.13 -2.02 -13.33
CA GLY A 161 17.84 -0.80 -12.59
C GLY A 161 17.21 0.27 -13.48
N ASP A 162 16.56 -0.10 -14.57
CA ASP A 162 15.92 0.84 -15.49
C ASP A 162 14.60 1.38 -14.91
N ILE A 163 14.16 2.49 -15.50
CA ILE A 163 12.90 3.15 -15.11
C ILE A 163 11.85 2.84 -16.18
N TYR A 164 10.70 2.36 -15.75
CA TYR A 164 9.62 1.91 -16.59
C TYR A 164 8.40 2.85 -16.50
N PRO A 165 7.66 3.05 -17.59
CA PRO A 165 6.44 3.85 -17.59
C PRO A 165 5.28 3.12 -16.88
N ALA A 166 4.25 3.86 -16.48
CA ALA A 166 3.08 3.32 -15.77
C ALA A 166 2.36 2.20 -16.54
N ALA A 167 2.26 2.31 -17.86
CA ALA A 167 1.68 1.27 -18.72
C ALA A 167 2.43 -0.08 -18.65
N PHE A 168 3.71 -0.07 -18.32
CA PHE A 168 4.46 -1.31 -18.07
C PHE A 168 3.94 -2.00 -16.80
N GLY A 169 3.67 -1.21 -15.74
CA GLY A 169 3.13 -1.74 -14.49
C GLY A 169 1.73 -2.33 -14.62
N GLU A 170 0.85 -1.67 -15.38
CA GLU A 170 -0.48 -2.19 -15.69
C GLU A 170 -0.39 -3.48 -16.52
N LYS A 171 0.40 -3.48 -17.60
CA LYS A 171 0.62 -4.66 -18.45
C LYS A 171 1.12 -5.87 -17.67
N HIS A 172 1.96 -5.66 -16.67
CA HIS A 172 2.62 -6.72 -15.91
C HIS A 172 1.99 -6.99 -14.53
N GLY A 173 0.88 -6.32 -14.19
CA GLY A 173 -0.01 -6.69 -13.10
C GLY A 173 0.34 -6.11 -11.72
N PHE A 174 1.33 -5.20 -11.60
CA PHE A 174 1.60 -4.52 -10.35
C PHE A 174 0.98 -3.11 -10.25
N VAL A 175 0.20 -2.70 -11.24
CA VAL A 175 -0.69 -1.53 -11.23
C VAL A 175 -2.10 -1.98 -11.57
N ASN A 176 -3.08 -1.62 -10.74
CA ASN A 176 -4.48 -2.03 -10.90
C ASN A 176 -5.26 -1.14 -11.86
N ALA A 177 -4.93 0.15 -11.92
CA ALA A 177 -5.60 1.10 -12.80
C ALA A 177 -4.68 2.26 -13.18
N LEU A 178 -4.80 2.72 -14.43
CA LEU A 178 -4.21 3.97 -14.90
C LEU A 178 -5.28 5.04 -14.99
N VAL A 179 -4.87 6.26 -14.63
CA VAL A 179 -5.71 7.46 -14.70
C VAL A 179 -4.92 8.62 -15.33
N PRO A 180 -5.57 9.65 -15.87
CA PRO A 180 -4.89 10.84 -16.36
C PRO A 180 -4.00 11.48 -15.31
N GLU A 181 -2.96 12.22 -15.75
CA GLU A 181 -2.05 12.95 -14.87
C GLU A 181 -2.79 13.88 -13.92
N GLY A 182 -2.39 13.88 -12.64
CA GLY A 182 -3.02 14.63 -11.56
C GLY A 182 -4.26 13.98 -10.95
N GLN A 183 -4.70 12.82 -11.43
CA GLN A 183 -5.93 12.15 -10.98
C GLN A 183 -5.69 10.86 -10.16
N ALA A 184 -4.44 10.53 -9.82
CA ALA A 184 -4.15 9.29 -9.10
C ALA A 184 -4.85 9.24 -7.73
N LEU A 185 -4.89 10.34 -6.99
CA LEU A 185 -5.59 10.39 -5.71
C LEU A 185 -7.10 10.21 -5.87
N ASP A 186 -7.72 10.89 -6.83
CA ASP A 186 -9.16 10.77 -7.06
C ASP A 186 -9.55 9.34 -7.51
N GLY A 187 -8.74 8.74 -8.38
CA GLY A 187 -8.93 7.35 -8.79
C GLY A 187 -8.77 6.36 -7.63
N ALA A 188 -7.80 6.59 -6.74
CA ALA A 188 -7.61 5.77 -5.55
C ALA A 188 -8.75 5.94 -4.54
N LEU A 189 -9.27 7.16 -4.36
CA LEU A 189 -10.44 7.42 -3.52
C LEU A 189 -11.68 6.72 -4.04
N ALA A 190 -11.94 6.80 -5.35
CA ALA A 190 -13.06 6.08 -5.97
C ALA A 190 -12.95 4.54 -5.78
N LEU A 191 -11.73 3.98 -5.81
CA LEU A 191 -11.50 2.58 -5.49
C LEU A 191 -11.70 2.29 -4.01
N ALA A 192 -11.22 3.18 -3.11
CA ALA A 192 -11.39 3.06 -1.67
C ALA A 192 -12.86 3.09 -1.25
N GLU A 193 -13.68 3.96 -1.84
CA GLU A 193 -15.13 4.01 -1.61
C GLU A 193 -15.83 2.69 -1.96
N ARG A 194 -15.42 2.06 -3.08
CA ARG A 194 -15.94 0.74 -3.47
C ARG A 194 -15.58 -0.36 -2.47
N ILE A 195 -14.41 -0.27 -1.84
CA ILE A 195 -13.98 -1.21 -0.80
C ILE A 195 -14.74 -0.92 0.51
N ALA A 196 -14.80 0.35 0.92
CA ALA A 196 -15.47 0.77 2.15
C ALA A 196 -16.98 0.50 2.17
N ALA A 197 -17.61 0.37 0.99
CA ALA A 197 -19.02 -0.04 0.87
C ALA A 197 -19.28 -1.51 1.25
N ASN A 198 -18.24 -2.33 1.41
CA ASN A 198 -18.35 -3.75 1.75
C ASN A 198 -18.20 -3.99 3.26
N GLY A 199 -18.61 -5.19 3.73
CA GLY A 199 -18.49 -5.57 5.14
C GLY A 199 -17.03 -5.57 5.61
N PRO A 200 -16.67 -4.76 6.63
CA PRO A 200 -15.29 -4.53 7.02
C PRO A 200 -14.57 -5.79 7.51
N LEU A 201 -15.28 -6.67 8.21
CA LEU A 201 -14.72 -7.96 8.66
C LEU A 201 -14.34 -8.85 7.47
N ALA A 202 -15.23 -8.94 6.47
CA ALA A 202 -15.00 -9.75 5.27
C ALA A 202 -13.84 -9.20 4.43
N VAL A 203 -13.72 -7.87 4.31
CA VAL A 203 -12.62 -7.21 3.60
C VAL A 203 -11.28 -7.50 4.28
N ARG A 204 -11.18 -7.34 5.61
CA ARG A 204 -9.95 -7.65 6.38
C ARG A 204 -9.56 -9.13 6.27
N ALA A 205 -10.53 -10.04 6.48
CA ALA A 205 -10.29 -11.49 6.38
C ALA A 205 -9.83 -11.90 4.98
N SER A 206 -10.42 -11.32 3.92
CA SER A 206 -10.01 -11.58 2.54
C SER A 206 -8.56 -11.12 2.29
N LYS A 207 -8.20 -9.91 2.74
CA LYS A 207 -6.81 -9.43 2.67
C LYS A 207 -5.87 -10.37 3.41
N GLN A 208 -6.18 -10.73 4.65
CA GLN A 208 -5.35 -11.60 5.48
C GLN A 208 -5.11 -12.96 4.80
N ILE A 209 -6.16 -13.61 4.31
CA ILE A 209 -6.06 -14.90 3.62
C ILE A 209 -5.17 -14.80 2.38
N ILE A 210 -5.36 -13.76 1.56
CA ILE A 210 -4.57 -13.56 0.34
C ILE A 210 -3.09 -13.32 0.68
N SER A 211 -2.82 -12.50 1.70
CA SER A 211 -1.45 -12.14 2.08
C SER A 211 -0.69 -13.28 2.74
N GLU A 212 -1.35 -14.10 3.57
CA GLU A 212 -0.69 -15.16 4.34
C GLU A 212 -0.62 -16.50 3.59
N SER A 213 -1.59 -16.78 2.73
CA SER A 213 -1.75 -18.10 2.10
C SER A 213 -0.58 -18.57 1.22
N PRO A 214 0.25 -17.71 0.60
CA PRO A 214 1.45 -18.16 -0.10
C PRO A 214 2.45 -18.88 0.81
N GLY A 215 2.55 -18.46 2.09
CA GLY A 215 3.44 -19.04 3.09
C GLY A 215 2.87 -20.28 3.80
N TRP A 216 1.62 -20.66 3.54
CA TRP A 216 1.01 -21.79 4.25
C TRP A 216 1.39 -23.14 3.64
N PRO A 217 1.62 -24.18 4.48
CA PRO A 217 1.79 -25.54 4.00
C PRO A 217 0.59 -25.98 3.15
N ALA A 218 0.85 -26.65 2.03
CA ALA A 218 -0.20 -27.02 1.07
C ALA A 218 -1.37 -27.82 1.71
N GLY A 219 -1.07 -28.71 2.66
CA GLY A 219 -2.08 -29.51 3.38
C GLY A 219 -2.88 -28.74 4.43
N GLU A 220 -2.49 -27.52 4.78
CA GLU A 220 -3.12 -26.72 5.83
C GLU A 220 -3.93 -25.53 5.29
N LYS A 221 -3.84 -25.24 4.00
CA LYS A 221 -4.40 -24.00 3.41
C LYS A 221 -5.87 -23.80 3.75
N PHE A 222 -6.70 -24.83 3.56
CA PHE A 222 -8.13 -24.72 3.84
C PHE A 222 -8.45 -24.65 5.34
N THR A 223 -7.71 -25.35 6.18
CA THR A 223 -7.89 -25.30 7.64
C THR A 223 -7.52 -23.90 8.18
N ARG A 224 -6.42 -23.34 7.70
CA ARG A 224 -6.00 -21.98 8.08
C ARG A 224 -6.96 -20.91 7.54
N GLN A 225 -7.44 -21.08 6.30
CA GLN A 225 -8.47 -20.20 5.75
C GLN A 225 -9.75 -20.27 6.59
N ALA A 226 -10.23 -21.46 6.96
CA ALA A 226 -11.43 -21.62 7.77
C ALA A 226 -11.29 -20.91 9.13
N ALA A 227 -10.14 -21.01 9.80
CA ALA A 227 -9.88 -20.32 11.06
C ALA A 227 -10.05 -18.78 10.96
N ILE A 228 -9.83 -18.20 9.77
CA ILE A 228 -10.02 -16.76 9.52
C ILE A 228 -11.44 -16.48 9.04
N SER A 229 -12.00 -17.31 8.15
CA SER A 229 -13.30 -17.05 7.50
C SER A 229 -14.50 -17.40 8.37
N ASP A 230 -14.43 -18.46 9.19
CA ASP A 230 -15.59 -18.96 9.94
C ASP A 230 -16.12 -17.92 10.95
N PRO A 231 -15.29 -17.19 11.73
CA PRO A 231 -15.79 -16.11 12.58
C PRO A 231 -16.52 -15.01 11.81
N VAL A 232 -16.09 -14.72 10.57
CA VAL A 232 -16.77 -13.72 9.72
C VAL A 232 -18.14 -14.22 9.27
N MET A 233 -18.24 -15.51 8.91
CA MET A 233 -19.52 -16.14 8.52
C MET A 233 -20.54 -16.18 9.65
N GLU A 234 -20.10 -16.15 10.90
CA GLU A 234 -20.95 -16.15 12.10
C GLU A 234 -21.28 -14.73 12.61
N SER A 235 -20.71 -13.69 12.01
CA SER A 235 -20.83 -12.29 12.42
C SER A 235 -22.24 -11.71 12.20
N ASP A 236 -22.53 -10.59 12.86
CA ASP A 236 -23.74 -9.82 12.62
C ASP A 236 -23.74 -9.19 11.24
N ASP A 237 -22.56 -8.78 10.74
CA ASP A 237 -22.40 -8.25 9.39
C ASP A 237 -22.73 -9.30 8.31
N ALA A 238 -22.39 -10.57 8.51
CA ALA A 238 -22.76 -11.64 7.57
C ALA A 238 -24.29 -11.81 7.50
N ARG A 239 -24.99 -11.75 8.64
CA ARG A 239 -26.46 -11.82 8.72
C ARG A 239 -27.10 -10.59 8.09
N GLU A 240 -26.57 -9.40 8.37
CA GLU A 240 -27.02 -8.14 7.76
C GLU A 240 -26.86 -8.18 6.23
N GLY A 241 -25.70 -8.61 5.74
CA GLY A 241 -25.45 -8.72 4.30
C GLY A 241 -26.44 -9.62 3.59
N ALA A 242 -26.74 -10.80 4.16
CA ALA A 242 -27.72 -11.73 3.63
C ALA A 242 -29.15 -11.14 3.65
N THR A 243 -29.52 -10.47 4.76
CA THR A 243 -30.83 -9.84 4.92
C THR A 243 -31.01 -8.68 3.95
N ALA A 244 -30.03 -7.77 3.87
CA ALA A 244 -30.06 -6.62 2.98
C ALA A 244 -30.16 -7.04 1.50
N PHE A 245 -29.45 -8.11 1.11
CA PHE A 245 -29.56 -8.69 -0.23
C PHE A 245 -30.97 -9.21 -0.52
N ALA A 246 -31.56 -9.97 0.40
CA ALA A 246 -32.92 -10.50 0.24
C ALA A 246 -33.97 -9.38 0.15
N GLU A 247 -33.80 -8.30 0.92
CA GLU A 247 -34.67 -7.13 0.98
C GLU A 247 -34.38 -6.10 -0.13
N LYS A 248 -33.35 -6.29 -0.95
CA LYS A 248 -32.90 -5.37 -2.01
C LYS A 248 -32.59 -3.95 -1.52
N ARG A 249 -31.99 -3.83 -0.36
CA ARG A 249 -31.54 -2.57 0.26
C ARG A 249 -30.03 -2.55 0.45
N ALA A 250 -29.47 -1.36 0.68
CA ALA A 250 -28.08 -1.24 1.11
C ALA A 250 -27.90 -1.84 2.52
N PRO A 251 -26.79 -2.57 2.75
CA PRO A 251 -26.45 -3.09 4.08
C PRO A 251 -25.99 -1.99 5.02
N ARG A 252 -26.08 -2.27 6.34
CA ARG A 252 -25.59 -1.40 7.40
C ARG A 252 -24.58 -2.15 8.23
N TRP A 253 -23.31 -1.98 7.88
CA TRP A 253 -22.23 -2.67 8.53
C TRP A 253 -21.96 -2.15 9.94
N THR A 254 -21.66 -3.05 10.86
CA THR A 254 -21.36 -2.76 12.26
C THR A 254 -19.94 -3.14 12.65
N GLY A 255 -19.26 -3.96 11.83
CA GLY A 255 -17.94 -4.51 12.11
C GLY A 255 -17.95 -5.59 13.20
N ARG A 256 -19.08 -6.24 13.43
CA ARG A 256 -19.29 -7.24 14.50
C ARG A 256 -19.89 -8.53 13.98
#